data_d11556eddcc95003a23f76c8799c5f52
#
_entry.id   d11556eddcc95003a23f76c8799c5f52
#
_cell.length_a   1.000
_cell.length_b   1.000
_cell.length_c   1.000
_cell.angle_alpha   90.00
_cell.angle_beta   90.00
_cell.angle_gamma   90.00
#
_symmetry.space_group_name_H-M   'P 1'
#
loop_
_entity.id
_entity.type
_entity.pdbx_description
1 polymer ?
#
loop_
_entity_poly.entity_id
_entity_poly.type
_entity_poly.pdbx_seq_one_letter_code
_entity_poly.pdbx_strand_id
1 'polypeptide(L)'
;MAYIVFDAALAQRFEAWPYFISTAPGVAYAYLSDYRRNRADIFHEGATADALADSLRVPRENLARTLAAYNSDRGARPALERAPFYALGPVKSYVVFTDGGLKVSERLEVLRADGSPIPGLFAAGSTGQGGLLLEGHGHHLGWAFISGRIAGRNAAERAR
;
A
#
# COMPACT_ATOMS: atom_id res chain seq x y z
N MET A 1 3.55 -9.84 15.38
CA MET A 1 3.71 -10.29 13.98
C MET A 1 2.31 -10.49 13.43
N ALA A 2 2.00 -10.00 12.24
CA ALA A 2 0.67 -10.09 11.65
C ALA A 2 0.73 -10.72 10.25
N TYR A 3 -0.34 -11.42 9.86
CA TYR A 3 -0.50 -12.06 8.56
C TYR A 3 -1.84 -11.68 7.96
N ILE A 4 -1.93 -11.58 6.65
CA ILE A 4 -3.19 -11.49 5.91
C ILE A 4 -3.61 -12.91 5.57
N VAL A 5 -4.69 -13.41 6.17
CA VAL A 5 -5.21 -14.76 5.97
C VAL A 5 -6.44 -14.73 5.08
N PHE A 6 -6.52 -15.63 4.13
CA PHE A 6 -7.66 -15.80 3.22
C PHE A 6 -7.78 -17.25 2.75
N ASP A 7 -8.93 -17.57 2.20
CA ASP A 7 -9.26 -18.91 1.71
C ASP A 7 -9.27 -19.00 0.18
N ALA A 8 -9.53 -20.18 -0.37
CA ALA A 8 -9.57 -20.41 -1.80
C ALA A 8 -10.63 -19.57 -2.53
N ALA A 9 -11.77 -19.30 -1.90
CA ALA A 9 -12.82 -18.50 -2.53
C ALA A 9 -12.37 -17.03 -2.66
N LEU A 10 -11.74 -16.50 -1.64
CA LEU A 10 -11.22 -15.15 -1.67
C LEU A 10 -9.99 -15.04 -2.59
N ALA A 11 -9.11 -16.05 -2.60
CA ALA A 11 -7.98 -16.14 -3.53
C ALA A 11 -8.44 -16.05 -4.99
N GLN A 12 -9.45 -16.83 -5.35
CA GLN A 12 -10.05 -16.81 -6.70
C GLN A 12 -10.61 -15.43 -7.07
N ARG A 13 -11.20 -14.71 -6.12
CA ARG A 13 -11.71 -13.36 -6.35
C ARG A 13 -10.60 -12.36 -6.68
N PHE A 14 -9.42 -12.51 -6.11
CA PHE A 14 -8.27 -11.66 -6.41
C PHE A 14 -7.54 -11.98 -7.72
N GLU A 15 -7.93 -13.02 -8.42
CA GLU A 15 -7.42 -13.36 -9.75
C GLU A 15 -8.23 -12.72 -10.90
N ALA A 16 -9.34 -12.05 -10.57
CA ALA A 16 -10.25 -11.46 -11.55
C ALA A 16 -10.37 -9.94 -11.39
N TRP A 17 -10.56 -9.25 -12.53
CA TRP A 17 -10.92 -7.83 -12.51
C TRP A 17 -12.23 -7.61 -11.71
N PRO A 18 -12.35 -6.57 -10.89
CA PRO A 18 -11.36 -5.50 -10.63
C PRO A 18 -10.48 -5.74 -9.40
N TYR A 19 -10.44 -6.95 -8.86
CA TYR A 19 -9.90 -7.25 -7.52
C TYR A 19 -8.47 -7.80 -7.50
N PHE A 20 -7.80 -7.94 -8.62
CA PHE A 20 -6.42 -8.41 -8.59
C PHE A 20 -5.47 -7.40 -7.92
N ILE A 21 -4.41 -7.92 -7.32
CA ILE A 21 -3.52 -7.19 -6.39
C ILE A 21 -2.69 -6.11 -7.11
N SER A 22 -2.37 -6.33 -8.40
CA SER A 22 -1.55 -5.42 -9.21
C SER A 22 -2.02 -5.45 -10.66
N THR A 23 -1.62 -4.46 -11.44
CA THR A 23 -1.96 -4.33 -12.86
C THR A 23 -0.87 -4.84 -13.81
N ALA A 24 0.15 -5.54 -13.29
CA ALA A 24 1.28 -6.06 -14.06
C ALA A 24 1.43 -7.59 -13.92
N PRO A 25 0.52 -8.39 -14.53
CA PRO A 25 0.58 -9.85 -14.46
C PRO A 25 1.90 -10.39 -14.99
N GLY A 26 2.49 -11.37 -14.29
CA GLY A 26 3.75 -11.99 -14.69
C GLY A 26 5.01 -11.16 -14.45
N VAL A 27 4.89 -9.85 -14.26
CA VAL A 27 6.01 -8.94 -14.01
C VAL A 27 6.06 -8.51 -12.54
N ALA A 28 4.89 -8.27 -11.97
CA ALA A 28 4.75 -7.88 -10.57
C ALA A 28 3.81 -8.87 -9.85
N TYR A 29 3.41 -8.52 -8.64
CA TYR A 29 2.58 -9.36 -7.78
C TYR A 29 1.09 -9.14 -8.10
N ALA A 30 0.65 -9.52 -9.29
CA ALA A 30 -0.73 -9.35 -9.71
C ALA A 30 -1.65 -10.45 -9.17
N TYR A 31 -1.16 -11.68 -9.19
CA TYR A 31 -1.90 -12.87 -8.83
C TYR A 31 -1.24 -13.61 -7.68
N LEU A 32 -1.99 -14.47 -7.00
CA LEU A 32 -1.46 -15.29 -5.92
C LEU A 32 -0.32 -16.20 -6.38
N SER A 33 -0.38 -16.71 -7.60
CA SER A 33 0.69 -17.49 -8.22
C SER A 33 2.01 -16.73 -8.36
N ASP A 34 1.97 -15.40 -8.53
CA ASP A 34 3.17 -14.57 -8.57
C ASP A 34 3.84 -14.48 -7.20
N TYR A 35 3.05 -14.37 -6.13
CA TYR A 35 3.58 -14.45 -4.75
C TYR A 35 4.20 -15.80 -4.46
N ARG A 36 3.52 -16.90 -4.82
CA ARG A 36 4.03 -18.24 -4.64
C ARG A 36 5.38 -18.44 -5.33
N ARG A 37 5.54 -17.93 -6.57
CA ARG A 37 6.76 -18.07 -7.37
C ARG A 37 7.89 -17.16 -6.90
N ASN A 38 7.58 -15.91 -6.60
CA ASN A 38 8.60 -14.86 -6.44
C ASN A 38 8.86 -14.48 -4.97
N ARG A 39 7.93 -14.84 -4.07
CA ARG A 39 7.97 -14.43 -2.66
C ARG A 39 7.60 -15.58 -1.71
N ALA A 40 8.28 -16.70 -1.89
CA ALA A 40 8.14 -17.86 -0.98
C ALA A 40 8.44 -17.52 0.49
N ASP A 41 9.17 -16.42 0.73
CA ASP A 41 9.49 -15.90 2.06
C ASP A 41 8.27 -15.34 2.79
N ILE A 42 7.23 -14.91 2.08
CA ILE A 42 6.00 -14.33 2.65
C ILE A 42 4.73 -15.08 2.25
N PHE A 43 4.83 -16.07 1.36
CA PHE A 43 3.69 -16.85 0.89
C PHE A 43 3.57 -18.14 1.71
N HIS A 44 2.41 -18.38 2.27
CA HIS A 44 2.08 -19.58 3.03
C HIS A 44 0.78 -20.20 2.52
N GLU A 45 0.71 -21.53 2.53
CA GLU A 45 -0.43 -22.30 2.09
C GLU A 45 -0.62 -23.51 2.99
N GLY A 46 -1.88 -23.86 3.26
CA GLY A 46 -2.26 -25.08 4.00
C GLY A 46 -3.54 -25.68 3.45
N ALA A 47 -3.55 -27.00 3.26
CA ALA A 47 -4.75 -27.73 2.86
C ALA A 47 -5.87 -27.65 3.91
N THR A 48 -5.52 -27.33 5.15
CA THR A 48 -6.43 -27.08 6.28
C THR A 48 -5.94 -25.85 7.04
N ALA A 49 -6.79 -25.29 7.91
CA ALA A 49 -6.39 -24.22 8.81
C ALA A 49 -5.22 -24.63 9.73
N ASP A 50 -5.22 -25.88 10.19
CA ASP A 50 -4.13 -26.42 11.02
C ASP A 50 -2.81 -26.50 10.25
N ALA A 51 -2.84 -26.97 8.99
CA ALA A 51 -1.67 -27.01 8.13
C ALA A 51 -1.13 -25.59 7.83
N LEU A 52 -2.04 -24.62 7.67
CA LEU A 52 -1.63 -23.22 7.55
C LEU A 52 -0.99 -22.70 8.83
N ALA A 53 -1.55 -23.00 10.00
CA ALA A 53 -0.99 -22.62 11.29
C ALA A 53 0.44 -23.17 11.47
N ASP A 54 0.65 -24.43 11.09
CA ASP A 54 1.99 -25.06 11.12
C ASP A 54 2.98 -24.35 10.19
N SER A 55 2.57 -24.01 8.97
CA SER A 55 3.36 -23.22 8.02
C SER A 55 3.76 -21.85 8.56
N LEU A 56 2.85 -21.20 9.27
CA LEU A 56 3.05 -19.91 9.92
C LEU A 56 3.84 -20.00 11.23
N ARG A 57 4.05 -21.21 11.76
CA ARG A 57 4.63 -21.47 13.07
C ARG A 57 3.87 -20.77 14.20
N VAL A 58 2.53 -20.78 14.12
CA VAL A 58 1.63 -20.26 15.14
C VAL A 58 0.82 -21.39 15.78
N PRO A 59 0.41 -21.27 17.04
CA PRO A 59 -0.45 -22.28 17.66
C PRO A 59 -1.76 -22.48 16.87
N ARG A 60 -2.13 -23.73 16.56
CA ARG A 60 -3.30 -24.07 15.75
C ARG A 60 -4.59 -23.52 16.38
N GLU A 61 -4.72 -23.61 17.71
CA GLU A 61 -5.87 -23.08 18.44
C GLU A 61 -6.00 -21.55 18.31
N ASN A 62 -4.91 -20.83 18.14
CA ASN A 62 -4.94 -19.38 17.94
C ASN A 62 -5.49 -19.01 16.56
N LEU A 63 -5.04 -19.71 15.50
CA LEU A 63 -5.58 -19.49 14.16
C LEU A 63 -7.04 -19.91 14.07
N ALA A 64 -7.39 -21.08 14.62
CA ALA A 64 -8.77 -21.57 14.65
C ALA A 64 -9.71 -20.59 15.37
N ARG A 65 -9.30 -20.07 16.54
CA ARG A 65 -10.07 -19.05 17.28
C ARG A 65 -10.22 -17.75 16.48
N THR A 66 -9.16 -17.32 15.80
CA THR A 66 -9.19 -16.10 14.97
C THR A 66 -10.14 -16.25 13.79
N LEU A 67 -10.12 -17.40 13.09
CA LEU A 67 -11.02 -17.68 11.98
C LEU A 67 -12.46 -17.78 12.45
N ALA A 68 -12.73 -18.45 13.58
CA ALA A 68 -14.06 -18.55 14.16
C ALA A 68 -14.61 -17.17 14.56
N ALA A 69 -13.81 -16.35 15.24
CA ALA A 69 -14.17 -14.97 15.61
C ALA A 69 -14.47 -14.11 14.39
N TYR A 70 -13.61 -14.18 13.35
CA TYR A 70 -13.85 -13.47 12.08
C TYR A 70 -15.16 -13.92 11.43
N ASN A 71 -15.39 -15.22 11.30
CA ASN A 71 -16.58 -15.76 10.64
C ASN A 71 -17.88 -15.43 11.38
N SER A 72 -17.84 -15.35 12.73
CA SER A 72 -19.01 -14.98 13.55
C SER A 72 -19.35 -13.48 13.47
N ASP A 73 -18.37 -12.61 13.30
CA ASP A 73 -18.56 -11.13 13.28
C ASP A 73 -18.10 -10.49 11.97
N ARG A 74 -18.22 -11.21 10.87
CA ARG A 74 -17.75 -10.74 9.56
C ARG A 74 -18.64 -9.68 8.90
N GLY A 75 -19.89 -9.52 9.33
CA GLY A 75 -20.88 -8.68 8.65
C GLY A 75 -21.09 -9.11 7.20
N ALA A 76 -20.98 -8.20 6.26
CA ALA A 76 -21.10 -8.47 4.81
C ALA A 76 -19.83 -9.03 4.16
N ARG A 77 -18.74 -9.20 4.91
CA ARG A 77 -17.48 -9.75 4.38
C ARG A 77 -17.63 -11.25 4.08
N PRO A 78 -16.89 -11.80 3.09
CA PRO A 78 -16.89 -13.23 2.80
C PRO A 78 -16.48 -14.06 4.01
N ALA A 79 -17.07 -15.25 4.19
CA ALA A 79 -16.57 -16.23 5.15
C ALA A 79 -15.25 -16.83 4.67
N LEU A 80 -14.41 -17.27 5.60
CA LEU A 80 -13.16 -17.98 5.34
C LEU A 80 -13.34 -19.45 5.74
N GLU A 81 -13.80 -20.28 4.80
CA GLU A 81 -14.21 -21.66 5.06
C GLU A 81 -13.75 -22.65 3.98
N ARG A 82 -13.31 -22.17 2.81
CA ARG A 82 -12.96 -23.02 1.66
C ARG A 82 -11.47 -23.28 1.57
N ALA A 83 -11.07 -24.51 1.84
CA ALA A 83 -9.70 -24.96 1.61
C ALA A 83 -9.29 -24.87 0.11
N PRO A 84 -8.01 -24.70 -0.21
CA PRO A 84 -6.90 -24.44 0.72
C PRO A 84 -6.96 -23.03 1.32
N PHE A 85 -6.28 -22.90 2.47
CA PHE A 85 -6.11 -21.62 3.15
C PHE A 85 -4.73 -21.04 2.82
N TYR A 86 -4.65 -19.72 2.75
CA TYR A 86 -3.44 -18.97 2.41
C TYR A 86 -3.15 -17.90 3.42
N ALA A 87 -1.86 -17.53 3.53
CA ALA A 87 -1.46 -16.33 4.23
C ALA A 87 -0.33 -15.61 3.52
N LEU A 88 -0.36 -14.28 3.58
CA LEU A 88 0.75 -13.42 3.18
C LEU A 88 1.30 -12.70 4.40
N GLY A 89 2.61 -12.74 4.56
CA GLY A 89 3.26 -12.07 5.69
C GLY A 89 4.58 -12.72 6.10
N PRO A 90 5.25 -12.18 7.13
CA PRO A 90 4.70 -11.18 8.06
C PRO A 90 4.52 -9.80 7.41
N VAL A 91 3.36 -9.18 7.69
CA VAL A 91 3.10 -7.82 7.24
C VAL A 91 3.76 -6.80 8.15
N LYS A 92 4.22 -5.71 7.56
CA LYS A 92 4.81 -4.56 8.26
C LYS A 92 4.07 -3.30 7.83
N SER A 93 3.90 -2.38 8.76
CA SER A 93 3.41 -1.04 8.44
C SER A 93 4.54 -0.20 7.88
N TYR A 94 4.28 0.44 6.75
CA TYR A 94 5.18 1.42 6.15
C TYR A 94 4.41 2.71 5.90
N VAL A 95 5.07 3.84 6.15
CA VAL A 95 4.64 5.12 5.60
C VAL A 95 5.34 5.27 4.25
N VAL A 96 4.59 5.15 3.16
CA VAL A 96 5.13 5.21 1.80
C VAL A 96 5.19 6.66 1.32
N PHE A 97 4.17 7.43 1.66
CA PHE A 97 4.06 8.87 1.38
C PHE A 97 3.08 9.49 2.39
N THR A 98 3.08 10.80 2.45
CA THR A 98 2.10 11.57 3.23
C THR A 98 1.33 12.48 2.29
N ASP A 99 0.03 12.59 2.51
CA ASP A 99 -0.78 13.62 1.91
C ASP A 99 -0.70 14.87 2.78
N GLY A 100 -0.52 16.03 2.15
CA GLY A 100 -0.31 17.27 2.86
C GLY A 100 1.07 17.90 2.57
N GLY A 101 1.61 18.61 3.53
CA GLY A 101 2.87 19.32 3.39
C GLY A 101 2.69 20.84 3.37
N LEU A 102 3.73 21.54 3.00
CA LEU A 102 3.73 23.01 2.93
C LEU A 102 2.88 23.48 1.75
N LYS A 103 2.04 24.48 1.99
CA LYS A 103 1.31 25.16 0.93
C LYS A 103 2.30 25.95 0.07
N VAL A 104 2.22 25.78 -1.25
CA VAL A 104 3.12 26.42 -2.21
C VAL A 104 2.34 27.17 -3.28
N SER A 105 2.98 28.18 -3.89
CA SER A 105 2.50 28.87 -5.08
C SER A 105 2.71 28.01 -6.35
N GLU A 106 2.22 28.48 -7.50
CA GLU A 106 2.52 27.86 -8.81
C GLU A 106 4.03 27.89 -9.16
N ARG A 107 4.79 28.75 -8.51
CA ARG A 107 6.24 28.82 -8.60
C ARG A 107 6.96 27.96 -7.57
N LEU A 108 6.22 27.20 -6.76
CA LEU A 108 6.68 26.36 -5.66
C LEU A 108 7.37 27.12 -4.53
N GLU A 109 7.08 28.40 -4.37
CA GLU A 109 7.44 29.17 -3.20
C GLU A 109 6.53 28.80 -2.03
N VAL A 110 7.09 28.60 -0.86
CA VAL A 110 6.30 28.30 0.35
C VAL A 110 5.50 29.53 0.74
N LEU A 111 4.19 29.31 1.01
CA LEU A 111 3.27 30.37 1.36
C LEU A 111 3.05 30.45 2.89
N ARG A 112 2.93 31.66 3.39
CA ARG A 112 2.45 31.95 4.75
C ARG A 112 0.94 31.70 4.86
N ALA A 113 0.41 31.78 6.06
CA ALA A 113 -1.02 31.63 6.31
C ALA A 113 -1.88 32.69 5.59
N ASP A 114 -1.35 33.88 5.37
CA ASP A 114 -2.00 34.97 4.61
C ASP A 114 -1.89 34.82 3.08
N GLY A 115 -1.24 33.76 2.61
CA GLY A 115 -1.03 33.48 1.19
C GLY A 115 0.18 34.17 0.58
N SER A 116 0.93 34.99 1.31
CA SER A 116 2.14 35.62 0.81
C SER A 116 3.32 34.62 0.74
N PRO A 117 4.18 34.68 -0.28
CA PRO A 117 5.33 33.81 -0.36
C PRO A 117 6.39 34.15 0.69
N ILE A 118 7.08 33.13 1.20
CA ILE A 118 8.28 33.28 2.02
C ILE A 118 9.47 33.45 1.07
N PRO A 119 10.12 34.63 1.03
CA PRO A 119 11.17 34.88 0.07
C PRO A 119 12.35 33.90 0.18
N GLY A 120 12.70 33.26 -0.95
CA GLY A 120 13.83 32.31 -1.02
C GLY A 120 13.55 30.92 -0.50
N LEU A 121 12.33 30.62 -0.01
CA LEU A 121 11.96 29.30 0.45
C LEU A 121 11.06 28.60 -0.59
N PHE A 122 11.53 27.45 -1.07
CA PHE A 122 10.82 26.61 -2.03
C PHE A 122 10.58 25.22 -1.43
N ALA A 123 9.50 24.56 -1.85
CA ALA A 123 9.24 23.19 -1.47
C ALA A 123 8.71 22.37 -2.65
N ALA A 124 9.09 21.10 -2.73
CA ALA A 124 8.73 20.19 -3.81
C ALA A 124 8.44 18.78 -3.29
N GLY A 125 7.93 17.91 -4.14
CA GLY A 125 7.57 16.54 -3.78
C GLY A 125 6.54 16.52 -2.66
N SER A 126 6.59 15.53 -1.80
CA SER A 126 5.66 15.40 -0.67
C SER A 126 5.68 16.59 0.27
N THR A 127 6.84 17.23 0.46
CA THR A 127 6.97 18.45 1.30
C THR A 127 6.20 19.63 0.72
N GLY A 128 6.15 19.77 -0.60
CA GLY A 128 5.47 20.88 -1.31
C GLY A 128 4.13 20.47 -1.92
N GLN A 129 3.46 19.46 -1.40
CA GLN A 129 2.18 18.97 -1.93
C GLN A 129 0.98 19.84 -1.51
N GLY A 130 1.05 20.55 -0.38
CA GLY A 130 0.08 21.59 0.05
C GLY A 130 -1.27 21.03 0.36
N GLY A 131 -1.63 19.96 0.62
CA GLY A 131 -3.00 19.43 0.86
C GLY A 131 -3.70 18.97 -0.42
N LEU A 132 -2.97 18.91 -1.54
CA LEU A 132 -3.43 18.27 -2.76
C LEU A 132 -3.46 16.75 -2.54
N LEU A 133 -4.61 16.13 -2.79
CA LEU A 133 -4.75 14.67 -2.71
C LEU A 133 -4.31 14.05 -4.04
N LEU A 134 -3.30 13.19 -4.00
CA LEU A 134 -2.77 12.47 -5.16
C LEU A 134 -3.20 11.00 -5.07
N GLU A 135 -4.11 10.57 -5.94
CA GLU A 135 -4.82 9.29 -5.83
C GLU A 135 -3.98 8.04 -6.14
N GLY A 136 -2.73 8.19 -6.57
CA GLY A 136 -1.92 7.03 -6.94
C GLY A 136 -0.42 7.26 -6.88
N HIS A 137 0.34 6.18 -6.74
CA HIS A 137 1.81 6.22 -6.69
C HIS A 137 2.44 6.93 -7.88
N GLY A 138 1.90 6.76 -9.09
CA GLY A 138 2.37 7.46 -10.28
C GLY A 138 2.21 8.97 -10.17
N HIS A 139 1.14 9.45 -9.56
CA HIS A 139 0.91 10.87 -9.33
C HIS A 139 1.94 11.46 -8.37
N HIS A 140 2.27 10.76 -7.27
CA HIS A 140 3.32 11.20 -6.34
C HIS A 140 4.69 11.27 -7.00
N LEU A 141 5.05 10.27 -7.81
CA LEU A 141 6.30 10.28 -8.57
C LEU A 141 6.33 11.42 -9.60
N GLY A 142 5.27 11.56 -10.38
CA GLY A 142 5.13 12.65 -11.36
C GLY A 142 5.23 14.02 -10.69
N TRP A 143 4.55 14.22 -9.57
CA TRP A 143 4.62 15.45 -8.78
C TRP A 143 6.03 15.72 -8.26
N ALA A 144 6.73 14.69 -7.74
CA ALA A 144 8.09 14.87 -7.23
C ALA A 144 9.04 15.37 -8.31
N PHE A 145 9.01 14.78 -9.52
CA PHE A 145 9.87 15.21 -10.63
C PHE A 145 9.51 16.61 -11.16
N ILE A 146 8.22 16.87 -11.39
CA ILE A 146 7.77 18.14 -11.98
C ILE A 146 7.99 19.28 -10.99
N SER A 147 7.56 19.12 -9.74
CA SER A 147 7.70 20.14 -8.72
C SER A 147 9.17 20.41 -8.38
N GLY A 148 10.01 19.36 -8.30
CA GLY A 148 11.45 19.53 -8.11
C GLY A 148 12.10 20.35 -9.23
N ARG A 149 11.73 20.10 -10.50
CA ARG A 149 12.23 20.87 -11.65
C ARG A 149 11.79 22.34 -11.61
N ILE A 150 10.52 22.60 -11.28
CA ILE A 150 9.98 23.98 -11.21
C ILE A 150 10.63 24.74 -10.04
N ALA A 151 10.68 24.14 -8.85
CA ALA A 151 11.29 24.74 -7.67
C ALA A 151 12.76 25.06 -7.89
N GLY A 152 13.52 24.10 -8.45
CA GLY A 152 14.95 24.28 -8.74
C GLY A 152 15.21 25.40 -9.74
N ARG A 153 14.41 25.52 -10.81
CA ARG A 153 14.50 26.63 -11.78
C ARG A 153 14.25 27.97 -11.10
N ASN A 154 13.14 28.09 -10.38
CA ASN A 154 12.75 29.35 -9.74
C ASN A 154 13.74 29.78 -8.63
N ALA A 155 14.30 28.82 -7.90
CA ALA A 155 15.35 29.09 -6.92
C ALA A 155 16.63 29.63 -7.59
N ALA A 156 17.06 29.04 -8.71
CA ALA A 156 18.23 29.49 -9.46
C ALA A 156 18.04 30.89 -10.09
N GLU A 157 16.84 31.19 -10.60
CA GLU A 157 16.51 32.54 -11.13
C GLU A 157 16.56 33.60 -10.06
N ARG A 158 16.16 33.27 -8.82
CA ARG A 158 16.21 34.22 -7.70
C ARG A 158 17.61 34.47 -7.17
N ALA A 159 18.53 33.56 -7.35
CA ALA A 159 19.92 33.68 -6.88
C ALA A 159 20.81 34.52 -7.78
N ARG A 160 20.30 34.98 -8.92
CA ARG A 160 20.94 35.88 -9.87
C ARG A 160 20.57 37.34 -9.59
#